data_9929c3d2cf3efb2adda6b2de99e10859
#
_entry.id   9929c3d2cf3efb2adda6b2de99e10859
#
_cell.length_a   1.000
_cell.length_b   1.000
_cell.length_c   1.000
_cell.angle_alpha   90.00
_cell.angle_beta   90.00
_cell.angle_gamma   90.00
#
_symmetry.space_group_name_H-M   'P 1'
#
loop_
_entity.id
_entity.type
_entity.pdbx_description
1 polymer ?
#
loop_
_entity_poly.entity_id
_entity_poly.type
_entity_poly.pdbx_seq_one_letter_code
_entity_poly.pdbx_strand_id
1 'polypeptide(L)'
;YSRVIATYRTVLEDCVIYHKSLNYEQLLSDTKELYYSCKTSLELFDMLHNMRSVEDSVYAHSLNVSLISRRLGRWLKFSPEELDTLTLAGALHDIGKLKIPVEVLNKPGKYTDEEFALVKQHPKFGYDILKSLPLDSHVKKAVLCHHERSDGSGYPTGLSQSDIDEYAAIVSIADVYDAMTAARS
;
A
#
# COMPACT_ATOMS: atom_id res chain seq x y z
N TYR A 1 -0.37 15.43 7.67
CA TYR A 1 -0.07 14.58 6.52
C TYR A 1 1.44 14.38 6.36
N SER A 2 2.26 15.42 6.11
CA SER A 2 3.71 15.28 5.88
C SER A 2 4.45 14.63 7.06
N ARG A 3 4.03 14.89 8.32
CA ARG A 3 4.57 14.20 9.49
C ARG A 3 4.35 12.69 9.39
N VAL A 4 3.16 12.25 8.98
CA VAL A 4 2.84 10.83 8.87
C VAL A 4 3.64 10.17 7.74
N ILE A 5 3.85 10.86 6.61
CA ILE A 5 4.72 10.36 5.54
C ILE A 5 6.16 10.18 6.04
N ALA A 6 6.68 11.12 6.82
CA ALA A 6 8.00 10.99 7.41
C ALA A 6 8.09 9.77 8.35
N THR A 7 7.03 9.47 9.12
CA THR A 7 6.94 8.24 9.91
C THR A 7 6.95 7.00 9.00
N TYR A 8 6.15 6.99 7.93
CA TYR A 8 6.12 5.87 6.98
C TYR A 8 7.52 5.60 6.41
N ARG A 9 8.20 6.66 5.94
CA ARG A 9 9.58 6.55 5.45
C ARG A 9 10.47 5.91 6.49
N THR A 10 10.55 6.48 7.70
CA THR A 10 11.42 5.99 8.75
C THR A 10 11.13 4.53 9.11
N VAL A 11 9.86 4.18 9.34
CA VAL A 11 9.48 2.83 9.76
C VAL A 11 9.76 1.78 8.69
N LEU A 12 9.46 2.09 7.42
CA LEU A 12 9.66 1.16 6.32
C LEU A 12 11.14 1.02 5.95
N GLU A 13 11.90 2.12 5.91
CA GLU A 13 13.35 2.08 5.66
C GLU A 13 14.10 1.39 6.82
N ASP A 14 13.74 1.65 8.07
CA ASP A 14 14.31 0.97 9.22
C ASP A 14 14.13 -0.54 9.12
N CYS A 15 12.96 -1.00 8.69
CA CYS A 15 12.71 -2.43 8.51
C CYS A 15 13.51 -3.03 7.34
N VAL A 16 13.46 -2.40 6.16
CA VAL A 16 13.98 -3.02 4.92
C VAL A 16 15.46 -2.79 4.73
N ILE A 17 15.94 -1.58 5.04
CA ILE A 17 17.31 -1.15 4.76
C ILE A 17 18.22 -1.43 5.98
N TYR A 18 17.73 -1.10 7.18
CA TYR A 18 18.52 -1.21 8.40
C TYR A 18 18.21 -2.47 9.21
N HIS A 19 17.32 -3.37 8.69
CA HIS A 19 16.97 -4.66 9.30
C HIS A 19 16.48 -4.56 10.77
N LYS A 20 15.83 -3.44 11.11
CA LYS A 20 15.18 -3.26 12.42
C LYS A 20 13.80 -3.91 12.45
N SER A 21 13.22 -4.06 13.62
CA SER A 21 11.84 -4.53 13.79
C SER A 21 10.86 -3.53 13.14
N LEU A 22 9.88 -4.04 12.40
CA LEU A 22 8.82 -3.21 11.81
C LEU A 22 7.87 -2.70 12.91
N ASN A 23 7.85 -1.39 13.13
CA ASN A 23 6.90 -0.74 14.04
C ASN A 23 5.56 -0.47 13.33
N TYR A 24 4.82 -1.55 13.02
CA TYR A 24 3.52 -1.44 12.35
C TYR A 24 2.44 -0.80 13.22
N GLU A 25 2.59 -0.83 14.56
CA GLU A 25 1.68 -0.18 15.50
C GLU A 25 1.73 1.35 15.33
N GLN A 26 2.93 1.90 15.11
CA GLN A 26 3.11 3.32 14.84
C GLN A 26 2.46 3.73 13.50
N LEU A 27 2.65 2.91 12.45
CA LEU A 27 1.99 3.16 11.15
C LEU A 27 0.47 3.19 11.30
N LEU A 28 -0.08 2.20 12.01
CA LEU A 28 -1.52 2.10 12.25
C LEU A 28 -2.05 3.28 13.06
N SER A 29 -1.37 3.64 14.16
CA SER A 29 -1.77 4.74 15.03
C SER A 29 -1.79 6.07 14.29
N ASP A 30 -0.70 6.41 13.59
CA ASP A 30 -0.59 7.67 12.86
C ASP A 30 -1.59 7.76 11.70
N THR A 31 -1.82 6.65 11.00
CA THR A 31 -2.83 6.59 9.93
C THR A 31 -4.24 6.77 10.48
N LYS A 32 -4.57 6.15 11.62
CA LYS A 32 -5.87 6.32 12.27
C LYS A 32 -6.07 7.75 12.76
N GLU A 33 -5.08 8.37 13.38
CA GLU A 33 -5.14 9.78 13.79
C GLU A 33 -5.47 10.69 12.60
N LEU A 34 -4.74 10.51 11.50
CA LEU A 34 -4.99 11.28 10.27
C LEU A 34 -6.37 10.99 9.67
N TYR A 35 -6.77 9.72 9.61
CA TYR A 35 -8.08 9.33 9.11
C TYR A 35 -9.24 9.98 9.89
N TYR A 36 -9.16 9.97 11.21
CA TYR A 36 -10.20 10.53 12.08
C TYR A 36 -10.15 12.06 12.19
N SER A 37 -9.09 12.71 11.71
CA SER A 37 -9.07 14.17 11.55
C SER A 37 -10.03 14.66 10.46
N CYS A 38 -10.36 13.79 9.49
CA CYS A 38 -11.35 14.06 8.45
C CYS A 38 -12.73 13.58 8.92
N LYS A 39 -13.70 14.49 9.01
CA LYS A 39 -15.06 14.20 9.49
C LYS A 39 -15.91 13.50 8.44
N THR A 40 -15.65 13.78 7.16
CA THR A 40 -16.42 13.29 6.02
C THR A 40 -15.52 12.60 4.99
N SER A 41 -16.15 11.81 4.09
CA SER A 41 -15.42 11.24 2.94
C SER A 41 -14.88 12.32 2.02
N LEU A 42 -15.64 13.40 1.84
CA LEU A 42 -15.22 14.52 1.00
C LEU A 42 -13.95 15.18 1.54
N GLU A 43 -13.90 15.50 2.83
CA GLU A 43 -12.70 16.04 3.47
C GLU A 43 -11.48 15.13 3.31
N LEU A 44 -11.68 13.81 3.41
CA LEU A 44 -10.60 12.83 3.20
C LEU A 44 -10.08 12.89 1.75
N PHE A 45 -10.97 12.83 0.77
CA PHE A 45 -10.56 12.86 -0.64
C PHE A 45 -9.99 14.20 -1.07
N ASP A 46 -10.50 15.32 -0.54
CA ASP A 46 -9.94 16.66 -0.75
C ASP A 46 -8.52 16.76 -0.16
N MET A 47 -8.31 16.23 1.04
CA MET A 47 -6.96 16.15 1.65
C MET A 47 -6.02 15.34 0.76
N LEU A 48 -6.41 14.14 0.32
CA LEU A 48 -5.59 13.30 -0.54
C LEU A 48 -5.25 14.00 -1.86
N HIS A 49 -6.23 14.65 -2.48
CA HIS A 49 -6.03 15.38 -3.73
C HIS A 49 -5.04 16.55 -3.58
N ASN A 50 -5.22 17.36 -2.55
CA ASN A 50 -4.37 18.53 -2.31
C ASN A 50 -2.93 18.15 -1.91
N MET A 51 -2.74 17.05 -1.22
CA MET A 51 -1.42 16.62 -0.75
C MET A 51 -0.57 15.95 -1.83
N ARG A 52 -1.16 15.39 -2.87
CA ARG A 52 -0.45 14.78 -4.01
C ARG A 52 0.44 15.76 -4.77
N SER A 53 0.05 17.02 -4.85
CA SER A 53 0.87 18.07 -5.46
C SER A 53 2.09 18.47 -4.65
N VAL A 54 2.15 18.05 -3.37
CA VAL A 54 3.22 18.41 -2.43
C VAL A 54 4.26 17.31 -2.30
N GLU A 55 3.86 16.05 -2.38
CA GLU A 55 4.77 14.91 -2.25
C GLU A 55 4.27 13.70 -3.08
N ASP A 56 5.04 13.36 -4.12
CA ASP A 56 4.86 12.16 -4.92
C ASP A 56 5.96 11.15 -4.57
N SER A 57 5.71 10.31 -3.59
CA SER A 57 6.65 9.29 -3.13
C SER A 57 5.93 7.96 -2.86
N VAL A 58 6.69 6.86 -2.86
CA VAL A 58 6.17 5.54 -2.50
C VAL A 58 5.53 5.54 -1.09
N TYR A 59 6.01 6.38 -0.19
CA TYR A 59 5.48 6.50 1.17
C TYR A 59 4.16 7.25 1.22
N ALA A 60 4.04 8.34 0.44
CA ALA A 60 2.79 9.08 0.28
C ALA A 60 1.73 8.19 -0.36
N HIS A 61 2.08 7.45 -1.41
CA HIS A 61 1.21 6.46 -2.04
C HIS A 61 0.74 5.40 -1.06
N SER A 62 1.64 4.78 -0.30
CA SER A 62 1.29 3.77 0.71
C SER A 62 0.33 4.33 1.78
N LEU A 63 0.55 5.57 2.25
CA LEU A 63 -0.37 6.25 3.16
C LEU A 63 -1.74 6.47 2.51
N ASN A 64 -1.79 6.97 1.28
CA ASN A 64 -3.04 7.20 0.57
C ASN A 64 -3.84 5.91 0.38
N VAL A 65 -3.18 4.84 -0.09
CA VAL A 65 -3.81 3.53 -0.27
C VAL A 65 -4.35 2.99 1.06
N SER A 66 -3.64 3.18 2.18
CA SER A 66 -4.12 2.77 3.50
C SER A 66 -5.38 3.52 3.95
N LEU A 67 -5.43 4.83 3.71
CA LEU A 67 -6.58 5.68 4.05
C LEU A 67 -7.80 5.36 3.18
N ILE A 68 -7.59 5.14 1.87
CA ILE A 68 -8.64 4.76 0.92
C ILE A 68 -9.18 3.37 1.27
N SER A 69 -8.30 2.38 1.51
CA SER A 69 -8.68 1.03 1.90
C SER A 69 -9.54 1.03 3.17
N ARG A 70 -9.13 1.78 4.20
CA ARG A 70 -9.93 1.94 5.43
C ARG A 70 -11.29 2.57 5.14
N ARG A 71 -11.38 3.54 4.22
CA ARG A 71 -12.67 4.14 3.82
C ARG A 71 -13.56 3.12 3.12
N LEU A 72 -13.03 2.34 2.18
CA LEU A 72 -13.77 1.27 1.49
C LEU A 72 -14.26 0.22 2.48
N GLY A 73 -13.41 -0.25 3.40
CA GLY A 73 -13.79 -1.20 4.45
C GLY A 73 -14.93 -0.68 5.32
N ARG A 74 -14.94 0.62 5.67
CA ARG A 74 -16.08 1.22 6.39
C ARG A 74 -17.39 1.18 5.59
N TRP A 75 -17.35 1.42 4.29
CA TRP A 75 -18.53 1.30 3.43
C TRP A 75 -19.02 -0.15 3.34
N LEU A 76 -18.10 -1.11 3.37
CA LEU A 76 -18.38 -2.55 3.41
C LEU A 76 -18.78 -3.04 4.81
N LYS A 77 -18.80 -2.16 5.82
CA LYS A 77 -19.18 -2.44 7.21
C LYS A 77 -18.26 -3.42 7.95
N PHE A 78 -16.97 -3.37 7.65
CA PHE A 78 -15.94 -4.11 8.38
C PHE A 78 -15.90 -3.70 9.86
N SER A 79 -15.63 -4.63 10.74
CA SER A 79 -15.41 -4.39 12.18
C SER A 79 -14.19 -3.49 12.42
N PRO A 80 -14.04 -2.90 13.61
CA PRO A 80 -12.85 -2.09 13.92
C PRO A 80 -11.53 -2.85 13.73
N GLU A 81 -11.47 -4.12 14.07
CA GLU A 81 -10.31 -5.00 13.94
C GLU A 81 -9.98 -5.28 12.48
N GLU A 82 -11.00 -5.60 11.67
CA GLU A 82 -10.87 -5.78 10.22
C GLU A 82 -10.41 -4.50 9.54
N LEU A 83 -10.91 -3.33 9.98
CA LEU A 83 -10.45 -2.03 9.46
C LEU A 83 -8.99 -1.75 9.80
N ASP A 84 -8.51 -2.14 10.97
CA ASP A 84 -7.11 -1.97 11.35
C ASP A 84 -6.21 -2.90 10.51
N THR A 85 -6.62 -4.14 10.29
CA THR A 85 -5.96 -5.10 9.39
C THR A 85 -5.89 -4.56 7.96
N LEU A 86 -7.01 -4.04 7.44
CA LEU A 86 -7.08 -3.48 6.08
C LEU A 86 -6.23 -2.22 5.93
N THR A 87 -6.17 -1.39 6.96
CA THR A 87 -5.31 -0.20 6.99
C THR A 87 -3.84 -0.59 6.89
N LEU A 88 -3.40 -1.60 7.66
CA LEU A 88 -2.03 -2.13 7.59
C LEU A 88 -1.75 -2.79 6.24
N ALA A 89 -2.70 -3.50 5.66
CA ALA A 89 -2.58 -4.09 4.34
C ALA A 89 -2.27 -3.01 3.28
N GLY A 90 -3.02 -1.91 3.27
CA GLY A 90 -2.76 -0.78 2.39
C GLY A 90 -1.43 -0.06 2.68
N ALA A 91 -1.07 0.09 3.96
CA ALA A 91 0.19 0.73 4.36
C ALA A 91 1.44 -0.04 3.93
N LEU A 92 1.34 -1.37 3.86
CA LEU A 92 2.48 -2.27 3.62
C LEU A 92 2.50 -2.89 2.22
N HIS A 93 1.45 -2.69 1.39
CA HIS A 93 1.31 -3.40 0.10
C HIS A 93 2.55 -3.26 -0.79
N ASP A 94 3.17 -2.11 -0.77
CA ASP A 94 4.31 -1.74 -1.62
C ASP A 94 5.68 -1.78 -0.91
N ILE A 95 5.79 -2.30 0.32
CA ILE A 95 7.05 -2.35 1.09
C ILE A 95 8.19 -3.02 0.30
N GLY A 96 7.86 -3.97 -0.56
CA GLY A 96 8.84 -4.67 -1.39
C GLY A 96 9.50 -3.78 -2.47
N LYS A 97 8.92 -2.63 -2.83
CA LYS A 97 9.54 -1.65 -3.73
C LYS A 97 10.87 -1.11 -3.18
N LEU A 98 11.05 -1.10 -1.87
CA LEU A 98 12.32 -0.71 -1.23
C LEU A 98 13.49 -1.69 -1.51
N LYS A 99 13.21 -2.85 -2.11
CA LYS A 99 14.23 -3.80 -2.60
C LYS A 99 14.61 -3.58 -4.07
N ILE A 100 13.92 -2.71 -4.77
CA ILE A 100 14.16 -2.42 -6.18
C ILE A 100 15.11 -1.21 -6.28
N PRO A 101 16.11 -1.25 -7.17
CA PRO A 101 16.99 -0.10 -7.37
C PRO A 101 16.22 1.18 -7.67
N VAL A 102 16.58 2.26 -6.98
CA VAL A 102 15.89 3.56 -7.10
C VAL A 102 15.95 4.12 -8.53
N GLU A 103 17.01 3.82 -9.26
CA GLU A 103 17.21 4.21 -10.65
C GLU A 103 16.16 3.57 -11.57
N VAL A 104 15.71 2.35 -11.24
CA VAL A 104 14.62 1.67 -11.96
C VAL A 104 13.29 2.28 -11.60
N LEU A 105 13.01 2.44 -10.29
CA LEU A 105 11.70 2.97 -9.83
C LEU A 105 11.45 4.40 -10.33
N ASN A 106 12.49 5.25 -10.34
CA ASN A 106 12.38 6.66 -10.71
C ASN A 106 12.74 6.93 -12.19
N LYS A 107 12.87 5.88 -12.99
CA LYS A 107 13.19 6.02 -14.41
C LYS A 107 12.12 6.83 -15.13
N PRO A 108 12.48 7.92 -15.80
CA PRO A 108 11.54 8.64 -16.64
C PRO A 108 11.14 7.80 -17.86
N GLY A 109 9.83 7.71 -18.13
CA GLY A 109 9.30 7.01 -19.29
C GLY A 109 8.95 5.54 -19.01
N LYS A 110 8.98 4.70 -20.06
CA LYS A 110 8.57 3.28 -19.95
C LYS A 110 9.72 2.42 -19.46
N TYR A 111 9.40 1.41 -18.66
CA TYR A 111 10.34 0.35 -18.31
C TYR A 111 10.69 -0.50 -19.54
N THR A 112 11.90 -1.06 -19.57
CA THR A 112 12.21 -2.20 -20.44
C THR A 112 11.50 -3.45 -19.92
N ASP A 113 11.47 -4.53 -20.70
CA ASP A 113 10.84 -5.79 -20.29
C ASP A 113 11.53 -6.38 -19.05
N GLU A 114 12.87 -6.27 -18.95
CA GLU A 114 13.66 -6.71 -17.81
C GLU A 114 13.39 -5.85 -16.57
N GLU A 115 13.35 -4.53 -16.71
CA GLU A 115 13.02 -3.62 -15.62
C GLU A 115 11.60 -3.88 -15.11
N PHE A 116 10.65 -4.06 -16.02
CA PHE A 116 9.26 -4.36 -15.64
C PHE A 116 9.15 -5.73 -14.95
N ALA A 117 9.90 -6.74 -15.44
CA ALA A 117 9.98 -8.04 -14.77
C ALA A 117 10.54 -7.92 -13.34
N LEU A 118 11.53 -7.05 -13.13
CA LEU A 118 12.06 -6.77 -11.80
C LEU A 118 11.04 -6.06 -10.91
N VAL A 119 10.37 -5.01 -11.42
CA VAL A 119 9.33 -4.28 -10.66
C VAL A 119 8.21 -5.22 -10.25
N LYS A 120 7.79 -6.15 -11.10
CA LYS A 120 6.77 -7.17 -10.76
C LYS A 120 7.18 -8.14 -9.63
N GLN A 121 8.42 -8.11 -9.16
CA GLN A 121 8.84 -8.92 -7.99
C GLN A 121 8.51 -8.26 -6.65
N HIS A 122 8.14 -6.95 -6.61
CA HIS A 122 7.93 -6.27 -5.33
C HIS A 122 6.86 -6.94 -4.43
N PRO A 123 5.76 -7.54 -4.92
CA PRO A 123 4.81 -8.23 -4.04
C PRO A 123 5.46 -9.42 -3.33
N LYS A 124 6.31 -10.15 -4.04
CA LYS A 124 7.07 -11.27 -3.50
C LYS A 124 8.12 -10.82 -2.50
N PHE A 125 8.86 -9.76 -2.81
CA PHE A 125 9.82 -9.15 -1.88
C PHE A 125 9.12 -8.64 -0.61
N GLY A 126 7.96 -7.99 -0.76
CA GLY A 126 7.16 -7.53 0.38
C GLY A 126 6.68 -8.69 1.25
N TYR A 127 6.15 -9.75 0.66
CA TYR A 127 5.76 -10.95 1.37
C TYR A 127 6.94 -11.58 2.13
N ASP A 128 8.11 -11.70 1.49
CA ASP A 128 9.30 -12.26 2.12
C ASP A 128 9.80 -11.44 3.33
N ILE A 129 9.64 -10.11 3.29
CA ILE A 129 9.93 -9.23 4.44
C ILE A 129 8.96 -9.51 5.59
N LEU A 130 7.68 -9.70 5.29
CA LEU A 130 6.61 -9.72 6.29
C LEU A 130 6.24 -11.13 6.79
N LYS A 131 6.61 -12.21 6.09
CA LYS A 131 6.11 -13.57 6.35
C LYS A 131 6.38 -14.09 7.77
N SER A 132 7.49 -13.69 8.39
CA SER A 132 7.88 -14.10 9.75
C SER A 132 7.36 -13.17 10.85
N LEU A 133 6.78 -12.01 10.49
CA LEU A 133 6.28 -11.06 11.47
C LEU A 133 4.90 -11.47 12.00
N PRO A 134 4.54 -11.07 13.23
CA PRO A 134 3.25 -11.38 13.85
C PRO A 134 2.13 -10.49 13.30
N LEU A 135 2.01 -10.42 11.96
CA LEU A 135 0.95 -9.72 11.26
C LEU A 135 -0.16 -10.69 10.86
N ASP A 136 -1.37 -10.17 10.77
CA ASP A 136 -2.51 -10.91 10.25
C ASP A 136 -2.22 -11.50 8.87
N SER A 137 -2.78 -12.69 8.59
CA SER A 137 -2.60 -13.36 7.30
C SER A 137 -3.15 -12.57 6.12
N HIS A 138 -4.23 -11.81 6.32
CA HIS A 138 -4.82 -10.95 5.28
C HIS A 138 -3.87 -9.82 4.88
N VAL A 139 -3.11 -9.23 5.81
CA VAL A 139 -2.05 -8.25 5.47
C VAL A 139 -1.02 -8.87 4.53
N LYS A 140 -0.51 -10.07 4.88
CA LYS A 140 0.51 -10.77 4.07
C LYS A 140 -0.01 -11.14 2.69
N LYS A 141 -1.26 -11.61 2.60
CA LYS A 141 -1.92 -11.93 1.33
C LYS A 141 -2.14 -10.68 0.49
N ALA A 142 -2.57 -9.57 1.10
CA ALA A 142 -2.76 -8.31 0.38
C ALA A 142 -1.43 -7.82 -0.22
N VAL A 143 -0.34 -7.86 0.54
CA VAL A 143 1.01 -7.52 0.04
C VAL A 143 1.42 -8.40 -1.14
N LEU A 144 1.13 -9.71 -1.11
CA LEU A 144 1.49 -10.63 -2.18
C LEU A 144 0.59 -10.49 -3.41
N CYS A 145 -0.72 -10.22 -3.22
CA CYS A 145 -1.74 -10.45 -4.24
C CYS A 145 -2.45 -9.17 -4.73
N HIS A 146 -2.04 -7.95 -4.30
CA HIS A 146 -2.73 -6.71 -4.70
C HIS A 146 -2.64 -6.39 -6.21
N HIS A 147 -1.76 -7.05 -6.94
CA HIS A 147 -1.68 -6.98 -8.40
C HIS A 147 -2.28 -8.19 -9.12
N GLU A 148 -2.93 -9.10 -8.39
CA GLU A 148 -3.73 -10.14 -9.01
C GLU A 148 -5.00 -9.54 -9.63
N ARG A 149 -5.51 -10.18 -10.67
CA ARG A 149 -6.69 -9.74 -11.40
C ARG A 149 -7.69 -10.89 -11.48
N SER A 150 -8.97 -10.56 -11.38
CA SER A 150 -10.05 -11.56 -11.38
C SER A 150 -10.07 -12.50 -12.59
N ASP A 151 -9.50 -12.07 -13.71
CA ASP A 151 -9.39 -12.84 -14.94
C ASP A 151 -8.12 -13.71 -15.02
N GLY A 152 -7.29 -13.74 -13.97
CA GLY A 152 -6.04 -14.49 -13.90
C GLY A 152 -4.86 -13.86 -14.67
N SER A 153 -5.03 -12.67 -15.25
CA SER A 153 -3.96 -11.96 -15.97
C SER A 153 -3.00 -11.20 -15.07
N GLY A 154 -3.23 -11.21 -13.75
CA GLY A 154 -2.43 -10.53 -12.75
C GLY A 154 -1.10 -11.23 -12.43
N TYR A 155 -0.42 -10.73 -11.43
CA TYR A 155 0.84 -11.28 -10.93
C TYR A 155 0.92 -11.17 -9.39
N PRO A 156 1.77 -11.94 -8.71
CA PRO A 156 2.82 -12.83 -9.22
C PRO A 156 2.37 -14.26 -9.57
N THR A 157 1.13 -14.66 -9.24
CA THR A 157 0.68 -16.06 -9.29
C THR A 157 -0.34 -16.33 -10.39
N GLY A 158 -1.09 -15.29 -10.83
CA GLY A 158 -2.19 -15.42 -11.77
C GLY A 158 -3.44 -16.07 -11.14
N LEU A 159 -3.79 -15.61 -9.93
CA LEU A 159 -4.97 -16.11 -9.19
C LEU A 159 -6.27 -15.74 -9.91
N SER A 160 -7.25 -16.66 -9.85
CA SER A 160 -8.62 -16.37 -10.28
C SER A 160 -9.40 -15.62 -9.20
N GLN A 161 -10.54 -15.04 -9.57
CA GLN A 161 -11.37 -14.24 -8.65
C GLN A 161 -11.69 -14.96 -7.34
N SER A 162 -11.95 -16.27 -7.37
CA SER A 162 -12.30 -17.07 -6.17
C SER A 162 -11.14 -17.25 -5.19
N ASP A 163 -9.91 -17.05 -5.66
CA ASP A 163 -8.68 -17.32 -4.89
C ASP A 163 -8.02 -16.04 -4.38
N ILE A 164 -8.48 -14.87 -4.87
CA ILE A 164 -7.99 -13.57 -4.41
C ILE A 164 -8.64 -13.25 -3.06
N ASP A 165 -7.79 -12.99 -2.06
CA ASP A 165 -8.22 -12.56 -0.74
C ASP A 165 -8.99 -11.24 -0.81
N GLU A 166 -10.09 -11.09 -0.05
CA GLU A 166 -10.94 -9.89 -0.06
C GLU A 166 -10.15 -8.62 0.28
N TYR A 167 -9.22 -8.69 1.25
CA TYR A 167 -8.37 -7.54 1.60
C TYR A 167 -7.42 -7.17 0.46
N ALA A 168 -6.88 -8.16 -0.25
CA ALA A 168 -6.06 -7.92 -1.43
C ALA A 168 -6.87 -7.23 -2.54
N ALA A 169 -8.12 -7.65 -2.75
CA ALA A 169 -9.01 -7.03 -3.74
C ALA A 169 -9.33 -5.57 -3.39
N ILE A 170 -9.61 -5.26 -2.11
CA ILE A 170 -9.88 -3.89 -1.66
C ILE A 170 -8.63 -3.02 -1.81
N VAL A 171 -7.45 -3.52 -1.41
CA VAL A 171 -6.18 -2.80 -1.58
C VAL A 171 -5.87 -2.56 -3.05
N SER A 172 -6.10 -3.54 -3.94
CA SER A 172 -5.94 -3.38 -5.39
C SER A 172 -6.81 -2.24 -5.96
N ILE A 173 -8.08 -2.15 -5.52
CA ILE A 173 -8.97 -1.06 -5.94
C ILE A 173 -8.46 0.30 -5.43
N ALA A 174 -8.00 0.37 -4.19
CA ALA A 174 -7.46 1.59 -3.58
C ALA A 174 -6.17 2.04 -4.27
N ASP A 175 -5.28 1.10 -4.60
CA ASP A 175 -4.04 1.34 -5.34
C ASP A 175 -4.30 1.92 -6.73
N VAL A 176 -5.16 1.27 -7.52
CA VAL A 176 -5.56 1.76 -8.85
C VAL A 176 -6.21 3.14 -8.77
N TYR A 177 -7.10 3.36 -7.79
CA TYR A 177 -7.73 4.67 -7.59
C TYR A 177 -6.70 5.75 -7.30
N ASP A 178 -5.76 5.51 -6.39
CA ASP A 178 -4.71 6.48 -6.08
C ASP A 178 -3.82 6.75 -7.30
N ALA A 179 -3.38 5.70 -8.00
CA ALA A 179 -2.55 5.83 -9.20
C ALA A 179 -3.24 6.60 -10.35
N MET A 180 -4.55 6.41 -10.53
CA MET A 180 -5.31 7.09 -11.59
C MET A 180 -5.61 8.55 -11.26
N THR A 181 -5.74 8.89 -9.99
CA THR A 181 -6.09 10.24 -9.52
C THR A 181 -4.86 11.04 -9.11
N ALA A 182 -3.68 10.44 -9.03
CA ALA A 182 -2.42 11.16 -8.93
C ALA A 182 -2.22 12.01 -10.20
N ALA A 183 -2.00 13.31 -10.03
CA ALA A 183 -1.68 14.20 -11.15
C ALA A 183 -0.32 13.75 -11.71
N ARG A 184 -0.33 13.11 -12.87
CA ARG A 184 0.90 12.85 -13.62
C ARG A 184 1.28 14.17 -14.30
N SER A 185 2.22 14.89 -13.71
CA SER A 185 2.93 16.01 -14.35
C SER A 185 3.85 15.47 -15.42
#